data_9b947a4c4dac11e4347114ee22e5a0a8
#
_entry.id   9b947a4c4dac11e4347114ee22e5a0a8
#
_cell.length_a   1.000
_cell.length_b   1.000
_cell.length_c   1.000
_cell.angle_alpha   90.00
_cell.angle_beta   90.00
_cell.angle_gamma   90.00
#
_symmetry.space_group_name_H-M   'P 1'
#
loop_
_entity.id
_entity.type
_entity.pdbx_description
1 polymer ?
#
loop_
_entity_poly.entity_id
_entity_poly.type
_entity_poly.pdbx_seq_one_letter_code
_entity_poly.pdbx_strand_id
1 'polypeptide(L)'
;VIPIRIEYDAAINHYGLIAWEENDKRAIKMNAANVKQITLLDKNVPADIKKLFYNYLKQNCCDFTLKIEKKNNAVERCFTLFASYDKEATYDEDTETYTLKINYYRFDYKMVLEYVLSLGSAATVIAPNKMRNDIIEKIKAAQNIYAK
;
A
#
# COMPACT_ATOMS: atom_id res chain seq x y z
N VAL A 1 -10.49 -6.31 18.51
CA VAL A 1 -9.86 -5.12 17.90
C VAL A 1 -10.63 -3.86 18.24
N ILE A 2 -9.96 -2.73 18.29
CA ILE A 2 -10.57 -1.41 18.49
C ILE A 2 -10.63 -0.72 17.13
N PRO A 3 -11.83 -0.45 16.57
CA PRO A 3 -11.96 0.24 15.29
C PRO A 3 -11.49 1.68 15.44
N ILE A 4 -10.69 2.17 14.48
CA ILE A 4 -10.14 3.53 14.50
C ILE A 4 -10.78 4.36 13.40
N ARG A 5 -10.77 3.88 12.15
CA ARG A 5 -11.35 4.58 11.00
C ARG A 5 -11.67 3.65 9.85
N ILE A 6 -12.54 4.12 8.96
CA ILE A 6 -12.81 3.47 7.67
C ILE A 6 -12.14 4.32 6.59
N GLU A 7 -11.44 3.66 5.69
CA GLU A 7 -10.83 4.27 4.49
C GLU A 7 -11.46 3.70 3.24
N TYR A 8 -11.75 4.56 2.28
CA TYR A 8 -12.18 4.12 0.95
C TYR A 8 -10.97 4.12 0.01
N ASP A 9 -10.74 2.99 -0.63
CA ASP A 9 -9.72 2.84 -1.66
C ASP A 9 -10.39 2.89 -3.04
N ALA A 10 -10.20 4.03 -3.71
CA ALA A 10 -10.80 4.27 -5.02
C ALA A 10 -10.23 3.37 -6.13
N ALA A 11 -8.98 2.92 -5.99
CA ALA A 11 -8.31 2.09 -6.99
C ALA A 11 -8.96 0.71 -7.14
N ILE A 12 -9.48 0.16 -6.04
CA ILE A 12 -10.12 -1.16 -6.00
C ILE A 12 -11.59 -1.12 -5.59
N ASN A 13 -12.15 0.09 -5.42
CA ASN A 13 -13.54 0.32 -5.00
C ASN A 13 -13.91 -0.43 -3.71
N HIS A 14 -13.06 -0.35 -2.68
CA HIS A 14 -13.23 -1.09 -1.44
C HIS A 14 -13.11 -0.19 -0.20
N TYR A 15 -13.84 -0.57 0.84
CA TYR A 15 -13.69 0.02 2.16
C TYR A 15 -12.75 -0.82 3.03
N GLY A 16 -11.71 -0.20 3.58
CA GLY A 16 -10.82 -0.77 4.56
C GLY A 16 -11.18 -0.31 5.97
N LEU A 17 -11.34 -1.24 6.91
CA LEU A 17 -11.42 -0.93 8.32
C LEU A 17 -10.01 -0.95 8.91
N ILE A 18 -9.55 0.19 9.40
CA ILE A 18 -8.31 0.28 10.15
C ILE A 18 -8.65 0.17 11.64
N ALA A 19 -7.98 -0.75 12.30
CA ALA A 19 -8.21 -1.07 13.69
C ALA A 19 -6.91 -1.27 14.45
N TRP A 20 -6.98 -1.11 15.77
CA TRP A 20 -5.92 -1.47 16.69
C TRP A 20 -6.15 -2.86 17.27
N GLU A 21 -5.17 -3.72 17.13
CA GLU A 21 -5.15 -5.05 17.74
C GLU A 21 -4.40 -4.99 19.07
N GLU A 22 -5.14 -5.18 20.17
CA GLU A 22 -4.62 -4.98 21.52
C GLU A 22 -3.58 -6.04 21.92
N ASN A 23 -3.78 -7.29 21.47
CA ASN A 23 -2.89 -8.40 21.85
C ASN A 23 -1.48 -8.21 21.26
N ASP A 24 -1.41 -7.88 20.00
CA ASP A 24 -0.13 -7.71 19.27
C ASP A 24 0.37 -6.25 19.26
N LYS A 25 -0.41 -5.34 19.88
CA LYS A 25 -0.09 -3.89 19.92
C LYS A 25 0.27 -3.32 18.55
N ARG A 26 -0.55 -3.60 17.55
CA ARG A 26 -0.33 -3.18 16.16
C ARG A 26 -1.59 -2.62 15.50
N ALA A 27 -1.37 -1.77 14.51
CA ALA A 27 -2.42 -1.40 13.57
C ALA A 27 -2.60 -2.50 12.51
N ILE A 28 -3.85 -2.79 12.18
CA ILE A 28 -4.23 -3.72 11.11
C ILE A 28 -5.22 -3.04 10.16
N LYS A 29 -5.22 -3.48 8.91
CA LYS A 29 -6.21 -3.09 7.90
C LYS A 29 -6.96 -4.33 7.42
N MET A 30 -8.26 -4.29 7.49
CA MET A 30 -9.15 -5.38 7.09
C MET A 30 -10.07 -4.88 5.97
N ASN A 31 -10.33 -5.73 4.98
CA ASN A 31 -11.38 -5.42 4.01
C ASN A 31 -12.75 -5.49 4.73
N ALA A 32 -13.48 -4.38 4.74
CA ALA A 32 -14.79 -4.28 5.41
C ALA A 32 -15.81 -5.28 4.85
N ALA A 33 -15.70 -5.64 3.56
CA ALA A 33 -16.57 -6.65 2.93
C ALA A 33 -16.39 -8.07 3.52
N ASN A 34 -15.23 -8.34 4.15
CA ASN A 34 -14.95 -9.64 4.77
C ASN A 34 -15.45 -9.74 6.22
N VAL A 35 -15.97 -8.66 6.77
CA VAL A 35 -16.53 -8.64 8.14
C VAL A 35 -17.89 -9.31 8.13
N LYS A 36 -17.95 -10.51 8.69
CA LYS A 36 -19.20 -11.31 8.74
C LYS A 36 -20.08 -10.97 9.94
N GLN A 37 -19.48 -10.61 11.04
CA GLN A 37 -20.19 -10.32 12.30
C GLN A 37 -19.42 -9.32 13.15
N ILE A 38 -20.14 -8.44 13.79
CA ILE A 38 -19.61 -7.49 14.78
C ILE A 38 -20.31 -7.74 16.10
N THR A 39 -19.55 -7.96 17.15
CA THR A 39 -20.05 -8.08 18.53
C THR A 39 -19.42 -6.96 19.35
N LEU A 40 -20.26 -6.12 19.94
CA LEU A 40 -19.81 -5.09 20.87
C LEU A 40 -19.44 -5.77 22.20
N LEU A 41 -18.26 -5.44 22.68
CA LEU A 41 -17.80 -5.90 24.00
C LEU A 41 -18.02 -4.77 25.00
N ASP A 42 -18.45 -5.14 26.21
CA ASP A 42 -18.53 -4.20 27.33
C ASP A 42 -17.14 -3.97 27.94
N LYS A 43 -16.29 -3.30 27.15
CA LYS A 43 -14.92 -2.94 27.54
C LYS A 43 -14.67 -1.47 27.26
N ASN A 44 -14.07 -0.80 28.23
CA ASN A 44 -13.63 0.58 28.02
C ASN A 44 -12.46 0.63 27.05
N VAL A 45 -12.57 1.51 26.06
CA VAL A 45 -11.46 1.82 25.15
C VAL A 45 -10.41 2.63 25.92
N PRO A 46 -9.12 2.24 25.89
CA PRO A 46 -8.06 3.03 26.50
C PRO A 46 -8.05 4.48 26.05
N ALA A 47 -7.95 5.42 26.97
CA ALA A 47 -8.02 6.85 26.66
C ALA A 47 -6.87 7.30 25.72
N ASP A 48 -5.75 6.60 25.73
CA ASP A 48 -4.56 6.88 24.95
C ASP A 48 -4.48 6.11 23.62
N ILE A 49 -5.53 5.35 23.26
CA ILE A 49 -5.52 4.49 22.06
C ILE A 49 -5.14 5.23 20.78
N LYS A 50 -5.62 6.46 20.59
CA LYS A 50 -5.27 7.27 19.42
C LYS A 50 -3.77 7.58 19.40
N LYS A 51 -3.18 7.92 20.54
CA LYS A 51 -1.75 8.19 20.67
C LYS A 51 -0.92 6.94 20.36
N LEU A 52 -1.30 5.78 20.89
CA LEU A 52 -0.65 4.50 20.61
C LEU A 52 -0.72 4.17 19.11
N PHE A 53 -1.87 4.31 18.52
CA PHE A 53 -2.09 4.08 17.09
C PHE A 53 -1.23 4.99 16.22
N TYR A 54 -1.24 6.30 16.42
CA TYR A 54 -0.44 7.23 15.61
C TYR A 54 1.07 7.06 15.81
N ASN A 55 1.52 6.72 17.02
CA ASN A 55 2.92 6.39 17.26
C ASN A 55 3.33 5.13 16.49
N TYR A 56 2.47 4.11 16.47
CA TYR A 56 2.71 2.90 15.67
C TYR A 56 2.80 3.22 14.17
N LEU A 57 1.88 4.00 13.62
CA LEU A 57 1.91 4.39 12.21
C LEU A 57 3.22 5.12 11.86
N LYS A 58 3.64 6.06 12.71
CA LYS A 58 4.88 6.82 12.52
C LYS A 58 6.11 5.92 12.49
N GLN A 59 6.16 4.90 13.35
CA GLN A 59 7.27 3.94 13.43
C GLN A 59 7.24 2.91 12.27
N ASN A 60 6.09 2.70 11.64
CA ASN A 60 5.88 1.71 10.59
C ASN A 60 5.55 2.35 9.22
N CYS A 61 5.85 3.62 9.07
CA CYS A 61 5.84 4.31 7.77
C CYS A 61 7.10 3.90 7.00
N CYS A 62 6.89 3.49 5.77
CA CYS A 62 7.94 3.10 4.83
C CYS A 62 7.79 3.93 3.56
N ASP A 63 8.82 3.99 2.75
CA ASP A 63 8.76 4.61 1.44
C ASP A 63 9.39 3.72 0.36
N PHE A 64 9.04 3.98 -0.87
CA PHE A 64 9.71 3.42 -2.03
C PHE A 64 9.76 4.43 -3.18
N THR A 65 10.73 4.24 -4.07
CA THR A 65 10.90 5.08 -5.25
C THR A 65 10.57 4.27 -6.50
N LEU A 66 9.65 4.81 -7.30
CA LEU A 66 9.16 4.22 -8.53
C LEU A 66 9.52 5.13 -9.71
N LYS A 67 10.14 4.57 -10.75
CA LYS A 67 10.35 5.23 -12.04
C LYS A 67 9.29 4.75 -13.01
N ILE A 68 8.63 5.66 -13.74
CA ILE A 68 7.54 5.36 -14.66
C ILE A 68 7.84 5.98 -16.01
N GLU A 69 7.77 5.16 -17.04
CA GLU A 69 7.84 5.59 -18.44
C GLU A 69 6.46 6.04 -18.94
N LYS A 70 6.45 7.02 -19.80
CA LYS A 70 5.25 7.61 -20.41
C LYS A 70 4.72 6.71 -21.53
N LYS A 71 4.25 5.50 -21.17
CA LYS A 71 3.67 4.53 -22.11
C LYS A 71 2.47 3.81 -21.48
N ASN A 72 1.54 3.38 -22.33
CA ASN A 72 0.37 2.56 -21.94
C ASN A 72 -0.48 3.17 -20.81
N ASN A 73 -0.60 4.50 -20.77
CA ASN A 73 -1.28 5.25 -19.72
C ASN A 73 -0.78 4.92 -18.28
N ALA A 74 0.49 4.48 -18.17
CA ALA A 74 1.04 4.04 -16.89
C ALA A 74 1.12 5.17 -15.88
N VAL A 75 1.33 6.40 -16.33
CA VAL A 75 1.40 7.58 -15.45
C VAL A 75 0.05 7.82 -14.78
N GLU A 76 -1.03 7.93 -15.57
CA GLU A 76 -2.39 8.14 -15.08
C GLU A 76 -2.85 6.99 -14.16
N ARG A 77 -2.56 5.75 -14.58
CA ARG A 77 -2.85 4.55 -13.77
C ARG A 77 -2.10 4.57 -12.45
N CYS A 78 -0.82 4.95 -12.44
CA CYS A 78 -0.04 5.05 -11.22
C CYS A 78 -0.63 6.10 -10.27
N PHE A 79 -0.94 7.30 -10.77
CA PHE A 79 -1.53 8.34 -9.93
C PHE A 79 -2.91 7.93 -9.37
N THR A 80 -3.68 7.15 -10.11
CA THR A 80 -4.95 6.58 -9.65
C THR A 80 -4.74 5.52 -8.57
N LEU A 81 -3.84 4.55 -8.81
CA LEU A 81 -3.54 3.48 -7.84
C LEU A 81 -3.03 4.01 -6.51
N PHE A 82 -2.20 5.05 -6.56
CA PHE A 82 -1.60 5.66 -5.37
C PHE A 82 -2.28 6.98 -4.97
N ALA A 83 -3.55 7.19 -5.33
CA ALA A 83 -4.25 8.45 -5.06
C ALA A 83 -4.32 8.78 -3.56
N SER A 84 -4.53 7.77 -2.71
CA SER A 84 -4.64 7.90 -1.25
C SER A 84 -3.31 7.91 -0.50
N TYR A 85 -2.17 7.76 -1.20
CA TYR A 85 -0.85 7.71 -0.60
C TYR A 85 -0.14 9.07 -0.73
N ASP A 86 0.57 9.46 0.33
CA ASP A 86 1.47 10.61 0.24
C ASP A 86 2.59 10.30 -0.74
N LYS A 87 2.81 11.22 -1.67
CA LYS A 87 3.81 11.04 -2.72
C LYS A 87 4.40 12.37 -3.19
N GLU A 88 5.66 12.30 -3.58
CA GLU A 88 6.39 13.35 -4.28
C GLU A 88 6.70 12.84 -5.69
N ALA A 89 6.48 13.66 -6.71
CA ALA A 89 6.75 13.32 -8.09
C ALA A 89 7.67 14.34 -8.74
N THR A 90 8.66 13.86 -9.48
CA THR A 90 9.52 14.67 -10.34
C THR A 90 9.44 14.16 -11.77
N TYR A 91 9.50 15.05 -12.73
CA TYR A 91 9.53 14.72 -14.16
C TYR A 91 10.88 15.06 -14.76
N ASP A 92 11.44 14.14 -15.51
CA ASP A 92 12.66 14.29 -16.26
C ASP A 92 12.31 14.43 -17.76
N GLU A 93 12.55 15.62 -18.32
CA GLU A 93 12.23 15.94 -19.71
C GLU A 93 13.12 15.18 -20.69
N ASP A 94 14.39 14.94 -20.34
CA ASP A 94 15.35 14.28 -21.24
C ASP A 94 15.02 12.81 -21.46
N THR A 95 14.53 12.15 -20.43
CA THR A 95 14.17 10.72 -20.47
C THR A 95 12.66 10.48 -20.59
N GLU A 96 11.84 11.53 -20.55
CA GLU A 96 10.38 11.48 -20.54
C GLU A 96 9.83 10.52 -19.46
N THR A 97 10.44 10.53 -18.27
CA THR A 97 10.08 9.65 -17.16
C THR A 97 9.66 10.43 -15.92
N TYR A 98 8.75 9.83 -15.14
CA TYR A 98 8.42 10.29 -13.80
C TYR A 98 9.16 9.46 -12.77
N THR A 99 9.66 10.11 -11.72
CA THR A 99 10.15 9.46 -10.52
C THR A 99 9.23 9.85 -9.37
N LEU A 100 8.61 8.85 -8.73
CA LEU A 100 7.73 9.04 -7.59
C LEU A 100 8.36 8.44 -6.34
N LYS A 101 8.42 9.23 -5.27
CA LYS A 101 8.66 8.72 -3.92
C LYS A 101 7.30 8.60 -3.22
N ILE A 102 6.92 7.40 -2.81
CA ILE A 102 5.60 7.08 -2.28
C ILE A 102 5.76 6.54 -0.87
N ASN A 103 5.03 7.15 0.09
CA ASN A 103 4.99 6.71 1.48
C ASN A 103 3.82 5.73 1.68
N TYR A 104 4.05 4.67 2.43
CA TYR A 104 3.02 3.68 2.76
C TYR A 104 3.23 3.12 4.17
N TYR A 105 2.19 2.54 4.75
CA TYR A 105 2.30 1.84 6.02
C TYR A 105 2.61 0.36 5.79
N ARG A 106 3.39 -0.23 6.68
CA ARG A 106 3.85 -1.63 6.55
C ARG A 106 2.71 -2.63 6.30
N PHE A 107 1.52 -2.41 6.85
CA PHE A 107 0.37 -3.29 6.62
C PHE A 107 -0.19 -3.21 5.19
N ASP A 108 0.11 -2.16 4.42
CA ASP A 108 -0.29 -2.01 3.02
C ASP A 108 0.73 -2.64 2.04
N TYR A 109 1.86 -3.17 2.52
CA TYR A 109 2.97 -3.63 1.68
C TYR A 109 2.54 -4.57 0.55
N LYS A 110 1.69 -5.56 0.86
CA LYS A 110 1.21 -6.52 -0.13
C LYS A 110 0.41 -5.83 -1.25
N MET A 111 -0.47 -4.92 -0.89
CA MET A 111 -1.30 -4.17 -1.83
C MET A 111 -0.44 -3.23 -2.70
N VAL A 112 0.55 -2.57 -2.10
CA VAL A 112 1.52 -1.74 -2.82
C VAL A 112 2.29 -2.56 -3.87
N LEU A 113 2.74 -3.78 -3.53
CA LEU A 113 3.37 -4.69 -4.50
C LEU A 113 2.44 -5.03 -5.66
N GLU A 114 1.17 -5.33 -5.39
CA GLU A 114 0.16 -5.66 -6.40
C GLU A 114 -0.10 -4.46 -7.33
N TYR A 115 -0.15 -3.24 -6.78
CA TYR A 115 -0.28 -2.01 -7.57
C TYR A 115 0.92 -1.80 -8.50
N VAL A 116 2.15 -1.94 -7.99
CA VAL A 116 3.35 -1.82 -8.82
C VAL A 116 3.36 -2.86 -9.94
N LEU A 117 3.06 -4.13 -9.63
CA LEU A 117 2.99 -5.20 -10.63
C LEU A 117 1.95 -4.92 -11.72
N SER A 118 0.82 -4.32 -11.36
CA SER A 118 -0.24 -3.99 -12.32
C SER A 118 0.17 -2.94 -13.36
N LEU A 119 1.19 -2.13 -13.08
CA LEU A 119 1.73 -1.15 -14.03
C LEU A 119 2.58 -1.81 -15.14
N GLY A 120 2.95 -3.08 -14.96
CA GLY A 120 3.69 -3.86 -15.95
C GLY A 120 5.09 -3.33 -16.20
N SER A 121 5.54 -3.43 -17.45
CA SER A 121 6.91 -3.04 -17.86
C SER A 121 7.14 -1.51 -17.94
N ALA A 122 6.11 -0.72 -17.70
CA ALA A 122 6.23 0.75 -17.71
C ALA A 122 6.76 1.30 -16.37
N ALA A 123 6.80 0.51 -15.32
CA ALA A 123 7.19 0.93 -13.98
C ALA A 123 8.36 0.09 -13.45
N THR A 124 9.31 0.75 -12.80
CA THR A 124 10.47 0.10 -12.20
C THR A 124 10.69 0.61 -10.79
N VAL A 125 10.75 -0.29 -9.81
CA VAL A 125 11.13 0.05 -8.44
C VAL A 125 12.63 0.32 -8.39
N ILE A 126 13.00 1.54 -8.00
CA ILE A 126 14.39 1.97 -7.87
C ILE A 126 14.92 1.61 -6.47
N ALA A 127 14.13 1.88 -5.44
CA ALA A 127 14.43 1.61 -4.04
C ALA A 127 13.14 1.29 -3.27
N PRO A 128 13.21 0.52 -2.16
CA PRO A 128 14.37 -0.20 -1.64
C PRO A 128 14.63 -1.52 -2.38
N ASN A 129 15.83 -2.04 -2.26
CA ASN A 129 16.23 -3.33 -2.90
C ASN A 129 15.32 -4.50 -2.50
N LYS A 130 14.85 -4.52 -1.26
CA LYS A 130 13.91 -5.55 -0.80
C LYS A 130 12.65 -5.59 -1.68
N MET A 131 11.98 -4.46 -1.86
CA MET A 131 10.77 -4.39 -2.68
C MET A 131 11.05 -4.76 -4.13
N ARG A 132 12.17 -4.29 -4.69
CA ARG A 132 12.62 -4.65 -6.04
C ARG A 132 12.79 -6.17 -6.20
N ASN A 133 13.42 -6.83 -5.24
CA ASN A 133 13.62 -8.27 -5.26
C ASN A 133 12.28 -9.01 -5.15
N ASP A 134 11.38 -8.60 -4.27
CA ASP A 134 10.04 -9.19 -4.12
C ASP A 134 9.23 -9.08 -5.44
N ILE A 135 9.34 -7.97 -6.17
CA ILE A 135 8.75 -7.79 -7.52
C ILE A 135 9.36 -8.77 -8.52
N ILE A 136 10.70 -8.87 -8.55
CA ILE A 136 11.41 -9.79 -9.46
C ILE A 136 10.98 -11.25 -9.22
N GLU A 137 10.89 -11.66 -7.96
CA GLU A 137 10.44 -13.02 -7.60
C GLU A 137 9.02 -13.30 -8.09
N LYS A 138 8.10 -12.35 -7.92
CA LYS A 138 6.72 -12.50 -8.40
C LYS A 138 6.65 -12.60 -9.93
N ILE A 139 7.43 -11.79 -10.65
CA ILE A 139 7.50 -11.84 -12.11
C ILE A 139 8.05 -13.19 -12.58
N LYS A 140 9.12 -13.69 -11.96
CA LYS A 140 9.69 -15.00 -12.28
C LYS A 140 8.70 -16.14 -12.01
N ALA A 141 7.98 -16.07 -10.89
CA ALA A 141 6.95 -17.06 -10.57
C ALA A 141 5.84 -17.08 -11.63
N ALA A 142 5.37 -15.92 -12.07
CA ALA A 142 4.40 -15.80 -13.14
C ALA A 142 4.95 -16.33 -14.48
N GLN A 143 6.17 -15.96 -14.86
CA GLN A 143 6.83 -16.46 -16.07
C GLN A 143 6.90 -17.99 -16.10
N ASN A 144 7.24 -18.64 -14.98
CA ASN A 144 7.33 -20.09 -14.89
C ASN A 144 5.98 -20.82 -15.13
N ILE A 145 4.85 -20.15 -14.87
CA ILE A 145 3.52 -20.70 -15.15
C ILE A 145 3.26 -20.74 -16.66
N TYR A 146 3.68 -19.70 -17.39
CA TYR A 146 3.47 -19.61 -18.85
C TYR A 146 4.55 -20.30 -19.68
N ALA A 147 5.68 -20.71 -19.07
CA ALA A 147 6.76 -21.44 -19.76
C ALA A 147 6.53 -22.96 -19.84
N LYS A 148 5.42 -23.46 -19.30
CA LYS A 148 4.99 -24.87 -19.40
C LYS A 148 4.07 -25.06 -20.59
#